data_ca805b79229b1e13d7454c66340ded51
#
_entry.id   ca805b79229b1e13d7454c66340ded51
#
_cell.length_a   1.000
_cell.length_b   1.000
_cell.length_c   1.000
_cell.angle_alpha   90.00
_cell.angle_beta   90.00
_cell.angle_gamma   90.00
#
_symmetry.space_group_name_H-M   'P 1'
#
loop_
_entity.id
_entity.type
_entity.pdbx_description
1 polymer ?
#
loop_
_entity_poly.entity_id
_entity_poly.type
_entity_poly.pdbx_seq_one_letter_code
_entity_poly.pdbx_strand_id
1 'polypeptide(L)'
;NNGVGVASPGFRCRFLPVKSCLDASTTSIDNGYDGVYYAADHGCDVINCSWGRGGGPSQFEQDVINFAVLDHDAVMVAAAGNTSSEEADYPPAYTNVVSVAATSSNDAKAGFSTYDFSVDVCAPGNQIYATVYNDTYTSYSGTSMASPIAAGGVGLIRSRFPSMNALQAAEQLRITCDNIYNTPTSNSAYRDKLGKGRINLYKAVTDTTSPGVVVENLTTSDYNDNVFIAGDTLRFQALFHNLLRPTTNLTCTLTTSSTNITILPATFNPGAVNSGDTISNFSLPFRAIINAGTPL
;
A
#
# COMPACT_ATOMS: atom_id res chain seq x y z
N ASN A 1 17.32 19.02 15.82
CA ASN A 1 16.77 18.58 17.09
C ASN A 1 17.17 19.59 18.17
N ASN A 2 16.20 20.29 18.73
CA ASN A 2 16.38 21.35 19.75
C ASN A 2 15.99 20.87 21.17
N GLY A 3 15.64 19.59 21.33
CA GLY A 3 15.18 19.00 22.60
C GLY A 3 13.75 19.39 23.00
N VAL A 4 12.99 20.01 22.11
CA VAL A 4 11.60 20.44 22.36
C VAL A 4 10.66 19.74 21.38
N GLY A 5 9.48 19.31 21.86
CA GLY A 5 8.44 18.69 21.06
C GLY A 5 8.69 17.22 20.74
N VAL A 6 8.25 16.79 19.57
CA VAL A 6 8.33 15.40 19.09
C VAL A 6 9.24 15.31 17.86
N ALA A 7 9.89 14.14 17.69
CA ALA A 7 10.69 13.85 16.52
C ALA A 7 9.82 13.15 15.45
N SER A 8 9.90 13.64 14.21
CA SER A 8 9.32 12.98 13.04
C SER A 8 10.31 11.98 12.46
N PRO A 9 9.86 10.87 11.82
CA PRO A 9 10.72 10.01 11.00
C PRO A 9 11.49 10.81 9.94
N GLY A 10 10.83 11.76 9.29
CA GLY A 10 11.44 12.66 8.30
C GLY A 10 11.98 13.96 8.88
N PHE A 11 12.68 13.94 10.00
CA PHE A 11 13.02 15.14 10.79
C PHE A 11 13.87 16.22 10.07
N ARG A 12 14.49 15.92 8.94
CA ARG A 12 15.19 16.87 8.06
C ARG A 12 14.51 17.10 6.72
N CYS A 13 13.34 16.50 6.51
CA CYS A 13 12.56 16.76 5.30
C CYS A 13 12.01 18.18 5.32
N ARG A 14 11.92 18.77 4.14
CA ARG A 14 11.09 19.97 3.93
C ARG A 14 9.65 19.53 3.72
N PHE A 15 8.69 20.36 4.05
CA PHE A 15 7.30 20.08 3.76
C PHE A 15 6.63 21.28 3.09
N LEU A 16 5.73 20.96 2.15
CA LEU A 16 4.84 21.89 1.48
C LEU A 16 3.43 21.68 2.06
N PRO A 17 2.90 22.59 2.90
CA PRO A 17 1.54 22.47 3.37
C PRO A 17 0.57 22.88 2.25
N VAL A 18 -0.33 21.97 1.87
CA VAL A 18 -1.35 22.22 0.86
C VAL A 18 -2.72 22.24 1.52
N LYS A 19 -3.37 23.41 1.49
CA LYS A 19 -4.70 23.59 2.04
C LYS A 19 -5.75 23.14 1.02
N SER A 20 -6.45 22.06 1.33
CA SER A 20 -7.42 21.41 0.43
C SER A 20 -8.86 21.43 0.98
N CYS A 21 -9.17 22.37 1.88
CA CYS A 21 -10.50 22.54 2.45
C CYS A 21 -10.85 24.02 2.60
N LEU A 22 -12.14 24.32 2.70
CA LEU A 22 -12.62 25.66 3.02
C LEU A 22 -12.32 26.01 4.49
N ASP A 23 -12.16 27.31 4.83
CA ASP A 23 -11.94 27.75 6.21
C ASP A 23 -13.07 27.39 7.16
N ALA A 24 -14.29 27.33 6.64
CA ALA A 24 -15.49 26.96 7.38
C ALA A 24 -15.67 25.44 7.54
N SER A 25 -14.89 24.62 6.82
CA SER A 25 -14.97 23.17 6.90
C SER A 25 -14.01 22.64 7.95
N THR A 26 -14.53 21.86 8.89
CA THR A 26 -13.72 21.20 9.92
C THR A 26 -13.55 19.71 9.68
N THR A 27 -14.25 19.12 8.71
CA THR A 27 -14.37 17.67 8.53
C THR A 27 -14.30 17.17 7.08
N SER A 28 -14.31 18.09 6.09
CA SER A 28 -14.24 17.70 4.67
C SER A 28 -12.98 18.20 4.00
N ILE A 29 -12.55 17.44 3.00
CA ILE A 29 -11.54 17.83 2.01
C ILE A 29 -12.30 18.08 0.70
N ASP A 30 -12.29 19.33 0.22
CA ASP A 30 -13.10 19.73 -0.93
C ASP A 30 -12.32 19.63 -2.24
N ASN A 31 -11.00 19.90 -2.21
CA ASN A 31 -10.10 19.94 -3.38
C ASN A 31 -8.88 19.05 -3.15
N GLY A 32 -9.09 17.80 -2.71
CA GLY A 32 -8.00 16.88 -2.35
C GLY A 32 -7.10 16.55 -3.55
N TYR A 33 -7.69 16.21 -4.69
CA TYR A 33 -6.93 15.84 -5.90
C TYR A 33 -6.29 17.04 -6.59
N ASP A 34 -6.88 18.24 -6.52
CA ASP A 34 -6.20 19.47 -6.93
C ASP A 34 -4.95 19.72 -6.09
N GLY A 35 -5.03 19.42 -4.78
CA GLY A 35 -3.89 19.46 -3.87
C GLY A 35 -2.81 18.46 -4.21
N VAL A 36 -3.17 17.24 -4.62
CA VAL A 36 -2.23 16.22 -5.10
C VAL A 36 -1.52 16.70 -6.37
N TYR A 37 -2.28 17.17 -7.35
CA TYR A 37 -1.74 17.73 -8.59
C TYR A 37 -0.75 18.87 -8.28
N TYR A 38 -1.16 19.83 -7.44
CA TYR A 38 -0.33 20.97 -7.05
C TYR A 38 0.98 20.53 -6.38
N ALA A 39 0.92 19.58 -5.45
CA ALA A 39 2.10 19.08 -4.76
C ALA A 39 3.09 18.39 -5.70
N ALA A 40 2.58 17.57 -6.63
CA ALA A 40 3.40 16.91 -7.65
C ALA A 40 4.08 17.91 -8.60
N ASP A 41 3.30 18.86 -9.13
CA ASP A 41 3.79 19.92 -10.04
C ASP A 41 4.85 20.82 -9.37
N HIS A 42 4.82 20.95 -8.04
CA HIS A 42 5.81 21.70 -7.26
C HIS A 42 6.96 20.83 -6.73
N GLY A 43 7.13 19.62 -7.26
CA GLY A 43 8.31 18.78 -7.04
C GLY A 43 8.36 18.15 -5.63
N CYS A 44 7.22 17.80 -5.04
CA CYS A 44 7.19 17.01 -3.83
C CYS A 44 7.55 15.56 -4.10
N ASP A 45 8.60 15.04 -3.47
CA ASP A 45 9.00 13.62 -3.58
C ASP A 45 8.01 12.65 -2.91
N VAL A 46 7.22 13.12 -1.94
CA VAL A 46 6.25 12.32 -1.19
C VAL A 46 5.01 13.16 -0.92
N ILE A 47 3.84 12.61 -1.19
CA ILE A 47 2.54 13.27 -0.96
C ILE A 47 1.75 12.42 0.03
N ASN A 48 1.37 13.01 1.18
CA ASN A 48 0.58 12.35 2.20
C ASN A 48 -0.89 12.76 2.15
N CYS A 49 -1.78 11.79 2.03
CA CYS A 49 -3.23 11.95 2.02
C CYS A 49 -3.84 11.29 3.27
N SER A 50 -3.96 12.05 4.37
CA SER A 50 -4.62 11.57 5.60
C SER A 50 -6.15 11.73 5.53
N TRP A 51 -6.73 11.47 4.37
CA TRP A 51 -8.16 11.57 4.07
C TRP A 51 -8.56 10.46 3.09
N GLY A 52 -9.87 10.21 3.02
CA GLY A 52 -10.42 9.24 2.10
C GLY A 52 -11.93 9.34 2.01
N ARG A 53 -12.49 8.60 1.07
CA ARG A 53 -13.93 8.43 0.86
C ARG A 53 -14.25 6.98 0.54
N GLY A 54 -15.42 6.54 0.96
CA GLY A 54 -16.00 5.30 0.48
C GLY A 54 -16.55 5.47 -0.95
N GLY A 55 -17.14 4.40 -1.46
CA GLY A 55 -17.71 4.31 -2.79
C GLY A 55 -16.77 3.68 -3.82
N GLY A 56 -17.12 3.77 -5.10
CA GLY A 56 -16.32 3.17 -6.18
C GLY A 56 -15.16 4.05 -6.65
N PRO A 57 -14.23 3.46 -7.43
CA PRO A 57 -13.12 4.18 -8.03
C PRO A 57 -13.60 5.18 -9.10
N SER A 58 -12.80 6.21 -9.33
CA SER A 58 -12.96 7.20 -10.39
C SER A 58 -11.73 7.20 -11.28
N GLN A 59 -11.91 7.15 -12.60
CA GLN A 59 -10.80 7.21 -13.53
C GLN A 59 -10.06 8.56 -13.44
N PHE A 60 -10.78 9.66 -13.27
CA PHE A 60 -10.17 10.97 -13.06
C PHE A 60 -9.22 10.99 -11.85
N GLU A 61 -9.63 10.41 -10.73
CA GLU A 61 -8.80 10.37 -9.53
C GLU A 61 -7.55 9.50 -9.74
N GLN A 62 -7.71 8.34 -10.41
CA GLN A 62 -6.58 7.49 -10.79
C GLN A 62 -5.61 8.21 -11.75
N ASP A 63 -6.13 9.00 -12.69
CA ASP A 63 -5.28 9.76 -13.63
C ASP A 63 -4.46 10.84 -12.91
N VAL A 64 -5.03 11.53 -11.90
CA VAL A 64 -4.29 12.48 -11.06
C VAL A 64 -3.21 11.77 -10.25
N ILE A 65 -3.49 10.59 -9.73
CA ILE A 65 -2.49 9.77 -9.01
C ILE A 65 -1.37 9.33 -9.96
N ASN A 66 -1.71 8.86 -11.16
CA ASN A 66 -0.73 8.46 -12.16
C ASN A 66 0.16 9.65 -12.57
N PHE A 67 -0.41 10.83 -12.77
CA PHE A 67 0.34 12.06 -13.00
C PHE A 67 1.35 12.31 -11.87
N ALA A 68 0.94 12.21 -10.60
CA ALA A 68 1.84 12.43 -9.47
C ALA A 68 2.95 11.36 -9.39
N VAL A 69 2.60 10.09 -9.56
CA VAL A 69 3.54 8.98 -9.31
C VAL A 69 4.40 8.67 -10.54
N LEU A 70 3.79 8.59 -11.73
CA LEU A 70 4.47 8.14 -12.94
C LEU A 70 5.14 9.28 -13.71
N ASP A 71 4.50 10.45 -13.76
CA ASP A 71 5.01 11.59 -14.51
C ASP A 71 5.90 12.52 -13.68
N HIS A 72 5.60 12.65 -12.35
CA HIS A 72 6.32 13.52 -11.42
C HIS A 72 7.15 12.80 -10.36
N ASP A 73 7.23 11.47 -10.40
CA ASP A 73 8.06 10.64 -9.51
C ASP A 73 7.79 10.88 -8.01
N ALA A 74 6.56 11.25 -7.63
CA ALA A 74 6.15 11.46 -6.25
C ALA A 74 5.54 10.17 -5.67
N VAL A 75 5.97 9.75 -4.47
CA VAL A 75 5.32 8.63 -3.77
C VAL A 75 4.03 9.09 -3.12
N MET A 76 2.90 8.52 -3.51
CA MET A 76 1.62 8.76 -2.86
C MET A 76 1.45 7.83 -1.65
N VAL A 77 1.11 8.40 -0.49
CA VAL A 77 0.84 7.66 0.75
C VAL A 77 -0.52 8.07 1.28
N ALA A 78 -1.40 7.14 1.58
CA ALA A 78 -2.76 7.45 2.01
C ALA A 78 -3.24 6.60 3.19
N ALA A 79 -4.10 7.18 4.01
CA ALA A 79 -4.70 6.53 5.17
C ALA A 79 -5.79 5.54 4.76
N ALA A 80 -5.71 4.28 5.21
CA ALA A 80 -6.61 3.19 4.79
C ALA A 80 -8.07 3.34 5.22
N GLY A 81 -8.38 4.24 6.18
CA GLY A 81 -9.72 4.46 6.72
C GLY A 81 -9.89 4.03 8.17
N ASN A 82 -10.99 4.43 8.79
CA ASN A 82 -11.24 4.25 10.23
C ASN A 82 -12.62 3.64 10.54
N THR A 83 -13.11 2.75 9.70
CA THR A 83 -14.44 2.14 9.81
C THR A 83 -14.46 0.82 10.58
N SER A 84 -13.27 0.26 10.88
CA SER A 84 -13.13 -1.08 11.51
C SER A 84 -13.66 -2.23 10.66
N SER A 85 -13.94 -2.01 9.39
CA SER A 85 -14.50 -2.97 8.43
C SER A 85 -13.50 -3.38 7.35
N GLU A 86 -13.88 -4.42 6.61
CA GLU A 86 -13.19 -4.84 5.40
C GLU A 86 -13.80 -4.08 4.21
N GLU A 87 -13.12 -3.04 3.79
CA GLU A 87 -13.58 -2.20 2.67
C GLU A 87 -12.42 -1.45 2.03
N ALA A 88 -12.62 -1.06 0.78
CA ALA A 88 -11.68 -0.23 0.05
C ALA A 88 -12.13 1.24 0.11
N ASP A 89 -11.29 2.09 0.69
CA ASP A 89 -11.43 3.55 0.63
C ASP A 89 -10.55 4.15 -0.47
N TYR A 90 -10.89 5.32 -0.93
CA TYR A 90 -10.14 6.07 -1.94
C TYR A 90 -9.67 7.43 -1.38
N PRO A 91 -8.38 7.78 -1.58
CA PRO A 91 -7.37 7.30 -2.52
C PRO A 91 -6.59 6.04 -2.13
N PRO A 92 -6.58 5.49 -0.89
CA PRO A 92 -5.65 4.42 -0.54
C PRO A 92 -5.76 3.16 -1.42
N ALA A 93 -6.95 2.83 -1.94
CA ALA A 93 -7.14 1.64 -2.78
C ALA A 93 -6.81 1.84 -4.27
N TYR A 94 -6.37 3.02 -4.69
CA TYR A 94 -5.92 3.22 -6.07
C TYR A 94 -4.56 2.59 -6.32
N THR A 95 -4.33 2.19 -7.56
CA THR A 95 -3.01 1.74 -8.02
C THR A 95 -1.98 2.87 -7.84
N ASN A 96 -0.75 2.51 -7.49
CA ASN A 96 0.36 3.43 -7.24
C ASN A 96 0.23 4.29 -5.95
N VAL A 97 -0.69 3.95 -5.06
CA VAL A 97 -0.79 4.56 -3.73
C VAL A 97 -0.32 3.57 -2.68
N VAL A 98 0.48 4.01 -1.73
CA VAL A 98 0.83 3.23 -0.53
C VAL A 98 -0.29 3.38 0.49
N SER A 99 -1.10 2.37 0.64
CA SER A 99 -2.21 2.30 1.60
C SER A 99 -1.71 1.93 3.00
N VAL A 100 -2.04 2.74 4.01
CA VAL A 100 -1.49 2.60 5.36
C VAL A 100 -2.57 2.35 6.40
N ALA A 101 -2.61 1.14 6.96
CA ALA A 101 -3.43 0.79 8.11
C ALA A 101 -2.75 1.15 9.45
N ALA A 102 -3.52 1.21 10.52
CA ALA A 102 -3.03 1.59 11.83
C ALA A 102 -2.81 0.40 12.76
N THR A 103 -1.67 0.40 13.46
CA THR A 103 -1.40 -0.50 14.60
C THR A 103 -1.39 0.23 15.93
N SER A 104 -1.64 -0.52 16.99
CA SER A 104 -1.38 -0.14 18.38
C SER A 104 0.09 -0.42 18.76
N SER A 105 0.50 -0.02 19.95
CA SER A 105 1.91 -0.14 20.43
C SER A 105 2.40 -1.58 20.57
N ASN A 106 1.50 -2.55 20.59
CA ASN A 106 1.79 -4.01 20.67
C ASN A 106 1.69 -4.71 19.31
N ASP A 107 1.73 -3.97 18.20
CA ASP A 107 1.57 -4.47 16.83
C ASP A 107 0.20 -5.06 16.47
N ALA A 108 -0.79 -5.02 17.37
CA ALA A 108 -2.16 -5.36 17.02
C ALA A 108 -2.75 -4.32 16.07
N LYS A 109 -3.56 -4.75 15.10
CA LYS A 109 -4.40 -3.86 14.32
C LYS A 109 -5.17 -2.94 15.28
N ALA A 110 -5.09 -1.63 15.08
CA ALA A 110 -5.89 -0.71 15.89
C ALA A 110 -7.39 -0.98 15.66
N GLY A 111 -8.19 -0.95 16.75
CA GLY A 111 -9.58 -1.37 16.70
C GLY A 111 -10.39 -0.66 15.62
N PHE A 112 -10.11 0.61 15.39
CA PHE A 112 -10.78 1.45 14.38
C PHE A 112 -10.26 1.26 12.95
N SER A 113 -9.05 0.70 12.76
CA SER A 113 -8.43 0.67 11.43
C SER A 113 -9.26 -0.18 10.46
N THR A 114 -9.57 0.39 9.31
CA THR A 114 -9.97 -0.34 8.11
C THR A 114 -8.88 -1.33 7.71
N TYR A 115 -9.25 -2.43 7.12
CA TYR A 115 -8.38 -3.47 6.61
C TYR A 115 -8.95 -4.03 5.32
N ASP A 116 -8.09 -4.30 4.36
CA ASP A 116 -8.48 -4.81 3.04
C ASP A 116 -7.26 -5.33 2.28
N PHE A 117 -7.45 -6.06 1.20
CA PHE A 117 -6.36 -6.50 0.32
C PHE A 117 -5.62 -5.37 -0.38
N SER A 118 -6.19 -4.17 -0.43
CA SER A 118 -5.54 -2.94 -0.94
C SER A 118 -4.57 -2.31 0.04
N VAL A 119 -4.54 -2.73 1.31
CA VAL A 119 -3.57 -2.22 2.29
C VAL A 119 -2.18 -2.74 1.97
N ASP A 120 -1.19 -1.85 1.88
CA ASP A 120 0.20 -2.20 1.61
C ASP A 120 1.03 -2.40 2.86
N VAL A 121 0.88 -1.52 3.84
CA VAL A 121 1.66 -1.52 5.08
C VAL A 121 0.82 -1.07 6.27
N CYS A 122 1.33 -1.34 7.47
CA CYS A 122 0.83 -0.75 8.71
C CYS A 122 1.88 0.19 9.32
N ALA A 123 1.39 1.21 10.03
CA ALA A 123 2.23 2.05 10.88
C ALA A 123 1.53 2.33 12.22
N PRO A 124 2.26 2.76 13.26
CA PRO A 124 1.65 3.19 14.52
C PRO A 124 0.61 4.29 14.28
N GLY A 125 -0.63 4.08 14.72
CA GLY A 125 -1.73 5.04 14.50
C GLY A 125 -2.63 5.21 15.71
N ASN A 126 -2.32 4.52 16.84
CA ASN A 126 -3.11 4.61 18.06
C ASN A 126 -2.36 5.42 19.13
N GLN A 127 -2.99 6.49 19.62
CA GLN A 127 -2.44 7.42 20.63
C GLN A 127 -1.08 8.04 20.21
N ILE A 128 -1.02 8.58 19.01
CA ILE A 128 0.17 9.24 18.48
C ILE A 128 0.24 10.66 18.99
N TYR A 129 1.26 10.93 19.80
CA TYR A 129 1.51 12.26 20.37
C TYR A 129 2.18 13.16 19.34
N ALA A 130 1.56 14.30 19.04
CA ALA A 130 2.02 15.22 18.00
C ALA A 130 1.65 16.66 18.32
N THR A 131 2.22 17.58 17.54
CA THR A 131 1.87 19.00 17.58
C THR A 131 0.45 19.23 17.07
N VAL A 132 -0.26 20.15 17.69
CA VAL A 132 -1.58 20.62 17.27
C VAL A 132 -1.62 22.15 17.28
N TYR A 133 -2.77 22.73 16.93
CA TYR A 133 -2.94 24.18 16.90
C TYR A 133 -2.66 24.83 18.30
N ASN A 134 -2.41 26.13 18.32
CA ASN A 134 -2.09 26.92 19.51
C ASN A 134 -0.83 26.48 20.27
N ASP A 135 0.20 26.04 19.56
CA ASP A 135 1.51 25.63 20.12
C ASP A 135 1.39 24.57 21.22
N THR A 136 0.42 23.67 21.10
CA THR A 136 0.18 22.58 22.04
C THR A 136 0.47 21.21 21.45
N TYR A 137 0.40 20.21 22.29
CA TYR A 137 0.60 18.78 21.91
C TYR A 137 -0.54 17.96 22.47
N THR A 138 -0.97 16.98 21.69
CA THR A 138 -1.96 15.99 22.15
C THR A 138 -1.78 14.66 21.42
N SER A 139 -2.46 13.63 21.89
CA SER A 139 -2.50 12.33 21.24
C SER A 139 -3.77 12.19 20.42
N TYR A 140 -3.61 11.80 19.15
CA TYR A 140 -4.71 11.39 18.28
C TYR A 140 -4.55 9.94 17.84
N SER A 141 -5.68 9.33 17.48
CA SER A 141 -5.72 7.96 16.94
C SER A 141 -6.43 7.98 15.59
N GLY A 142 -5.87 7.27 14.62
CA GLY A 142 -6.41 7.15 13.27
C GLY A 142 -5.37 6.62 12.28
N THR A 143 -5.81 6.08 11.18
CA THR A 143 -4.95 5.82 10.02
C THR A 143 -4.37 7.13 9.47
N SER A 144 -5.04 8.27 9.72
CA SER A 144 -4.53 9.62 9.47
C SER A 144 -3.23 9.95 10.21
N MET A 145 -2.92 9.26 11.34
CA MET A 145 -1.66 9.38 12.08
C MET A 145 -0.63 8.36 11.60
N ALA A 146 -1.07 7.19 11.15
CA ALA A 146 -0.21 6.15 10.61
C ALA A 146 0.40 6.55 9.25
N SER A 147 -0.40 7.11 8.36
CA SER A 147 0.00 7.52 7.01
C SER A 147 1.17 8.50 6.99
N PRO A 148 1.20 9.62 7.75
CA PRO A 148 2.33 10.54 7.75
C PRO A 148 3.62 9.94 8.36
N ILE A 149 3.51 8.93 9.24
CA ILE A 149 4.69 8.20 9.73
C ILE A 149 5.31 7.38 8.58
N ALA A 150 4.48 6.71 7.77
CA ALA A 150 4.94 6.00 6.58
C ALA A 150 5.52 6.98 5.54
N ALA A 151 4.86 8.12 5.30
CA ALA A 151 5.35 9.16 4.38
C ALA A 151 6.72 9.72 4.81
N GLY A 152 6.92 9.97 6.10
CA GLY A 152 8.23 10.35 6.64
C GLY A 152 9.28 9.25 6.46
N GLY A 153 8.88 7.99 6.53
CA GLY A 153 9.73 6.82 6.23
C GLY A 153 10.13 6.76 4.75
N VAL A 154 9.21 7.03 3.83
CA VAL A 154 9.53 7.15 2.39
C VAL A 154 10.52 8.29 2.15
N GLY A 155 10.36 9.43 2.81
CA GLY A 155 11.32 10.54 2.74
C GLY A 155 12.73 10.12 3.17
N LEU A 156 12.87 9.27 4.20
CA LEU A 156 14.16 8.67 4.59
C LEU A 156 14.71 7.73 3.50
N ILE A 157 13.86 6.90 2.89
CA ILE A 157 14.26 5.99 1.81
C ILE A 157 14.79 6.80 0.61
N ARG A 158 14.06 7.81 0.16
CA ARG A 158 14.48 8.70 -0.95
C ARG A 158 15.80 9.41 -0.64
N SER A 159 15.96 9.86 0.60
CA SER A 159 17.25 10.48 1.06
C SER A 159 18.41 9.47 1.08
N ARG A 160 18.16 8.22 1.46
CA ARG A 160 19.18 7.17 1.53
C ARG A 160 19.52 6.58 0.17
N PHE A 161 18.53 6.48 -0.70
CA PHE A 161 18.62 5.90 -2.05
C PHE A 161 18.07 6.88 -3.11
N PRO A 162 18.79 7.97 -3.40
CA PRO A 162 18.29 9.05 -4.27
C PRO A 162 18.08 8.64 -5.73
N SER A 163 18.56 7.47 -6.13
CA SER A 163 18.33 6.90 -7.47
C SER A 163 17.06 6.05 -7.59
N MET A 164 16.40 5.76 -6.48
CA MET A 164 15.12 5.03 -6.52
C MET A 164 14.03 5.97 -7.01
N ASN A 165 13.23 5.51 -7.97
CA ASN A 165 12.00 6.19 -8.36
C ASN A 165 10.87 5.95 -7.32
N ALA A 166 9.71 6.58 -7.55
CA ALA A 166 8.57 6.51 -6.63
C ALA A 166 8.12 5.07 -6.36
N LEU A 167 7.98 4.25 -7.40
CA LEU A 167 7.55 2.84 -7.26
C LEU A 167 8.58 2.00 -6.50
N GLN A 168 9.87 2.22 -6.76
CA GLN A 168 10.95 1.55 -6.05
C GLN A 168 11.01 1.93 -4.58
N ALA A 169 10.82 3.21 -4.25
CA ALA A 169 10.82 3.68 -2.86
C ALA A 169 9.60 3.15 -2.08
N ALA A 170 8.43 3.10 -2.72
CA ALA A 170 7.23 2.48 -2.16
C ALA A 170 7.43 0.99 -1.89
N GLU A 171 7.98 0.25 -2.86
CA GLU A 171 8.25 -1.18 -2.72
C GLU A 171 9.33 -1.46 -1.66
N GLN A 172 10.38 -0.62 -1.56
CA GLN A 172 11.40 -0.71 -0.52
C GLN A 172 10.78 -0.60 0.88
N LEU A 173 9.84 0.34 1.08
CA LEU A 173 9.10 0.44 2.33
C LEU A 173 8.31 -0.84 2.61
N ARG A 174 7.61 -1.35 1.59
CA ARG A 174 6.69 -2.48 1.68
C ARG A 174 7.40 -3.79 2.02
N ILE A 175 8.49 -4.13 1.32
CA ILE A 175 9.18 -5.41 1.52
C ILE A 175 9.99 -5.48 2.82
N THR A 176 10.30 -4.35 3.42
CA THR A 176 11.11 -4.27 4.64
C THR A 176 10.28 -4.22 5.93
N CYS A 177 8.96 -4.37 5.84
CA CYS A 177 8.07 -4.41 6.98
C CYS A 177 8.36 -5.59 7.92
N ASP A 178 8.04 -5.42 9.20
CA ASP A 178 7.99 -6.51 10.15
C ASP A 178 6.66 -7.26 10.02
N ASN A 179 6.72 -8.57 9.89
CA ASN A 179 5.52 -9.40 9.84
C ASN A 179 4.81 -9.37 11.20
N ILE A 180 3.56 -8.93 11.21
CA ILE A 180 2.73 -8.80 12.41
C ILE A 180 1.61 -9.86 12.51
N TYR A 181 1.52 -10.77 11.54
CA TYR A 181 0.46 -11.79 11.53
C TYR A 181 0.71 -12.95 12.51
N ASN A 182 1.98 -13.23 12.81
CA ASN A 182 2.40 -14.34 13.67
C ASN A 182 2.82 -13.87 15.08
N THR A 183 2.54 -12.63 15.45
CA THR A 183 2.79 -12.13 16.81
C THR A 183 1.71 -12.64 17.75
N PRO A 184 1.91 -12.57 19.09
CA PRO A 184 0.90 -12.97 20.10
C PRO A 184 -0.42 -12.20 19.99
N THR A 185 -0.41 -11.09 19.26
CA THR A 185 -1.57 -10.27 18.97
C THR A 185 -2.35 -10.87 17.81
N SER A 186 -3.66 -10.91 17.91
CA SER A 186 -4.60 -11.64 17.06
C SER A 186 -4.78 -11.10 15.64
N ASN A 187 -3.70 -10.69 14.94
CA ASN A 187 -3.79 -10.23 13.56
C ASN A 187 -3.98 -11.36 12.54
N SER A 188 -3.94 -12.63 12.98
CA SER A 188 -4.17 -13.78 12.09
C SER A 188 -5.53 -13.74 11.38
N ALA A 189 -6.54 -13.15 12.03
CA ALA A 189 -7.87 -12.94 11.42
C ALA A 189 -7.87 -11.96 10.24
N TYR A 190 -6.84 -11.13 10.13
CA TYR A 190 -6.67 -10.11 9.08
C TYR A 190 -5.55 -10.48 8.10
N ARG A 191 -5.24 -11.78 7.97
CA ARG A 191 -4.16 -12.24 7.09
C ARG A 191 -4.33 -11.69 5.69
N ASP A 192 -3.21 -11.13 5.16
CA ASP A 192 -3.08 -10.50 3.85
C ASP A 192 -3.91 -9.20 3.65
N LYS A 193 -4.63 -8.73 4.69
CA LYS A 193 -5.45 -7.52 4.68
C LYS A 193 -4.84 -6.36 5.49
N LEU A 194 -3.62 -6.53 5.96
CA LEU A 194 -2.79 -5.53 6.63
C LEU A 194 -1.45 -5.37 5.89
N GLY A 195 -1.45 -5.67 4.60
CA GLY A 195 -0.30 -5.59 3.73
C GLY A 195 0.87 -6.47 4.18
N LYS A 196 2.09 -5.98 4.06
CA LYS A 196 3.31 -6.69 4.47
C LYS A 196 3.58 -6.63 5.97
N GLY A 197 2.77 -5.87 6.71
CA GLY A 197 2.89 -5.70 8.15
C GLY A 197 3.33 -4.29 8.55
N ARG A 198 3.92 -4.15 9.74
CA ARG A 198 4.32 -2.84 10.26
C ARG A 198 5.63 -2.38 9.64
N ILE A 199 5.70 -1.12 9.20
CA ILE A 199 6.92 -0.51 8.66
C ILE A 199 8.09 -0.63 9.65
N ASN A 200 9.28 -0.95 9.12
CA ASN A 200 10.54 -0.96 9.85
C ASN A 200 11.54 -0.06 9.14
N LEU A 201 11.64 1.18 9.60
CA LEU A 201 12.45 2.19 8.94
C LEU A 201 13.95 1.89 8.99
N TYR A 202 14.42 1.16 10.01
CA TYR A 202 15.81 0.72 10.03
C TYR A 202 16.09 -0.26 8.88
N LYS A 203 15.26 -1.30 8.71
CA LYS A 203 15.38 -2.21 7.58
C LYS A 203 15.23 -1.46 6.24
N ALA A 204 14.26 -0.56 6.15
CA ALA A 204 13.99 0.19 4.91
C ALA A 204 15.21 0.99 4.41
N VAL A 205 16.05 1.51 5.29
CA VAL A 205 17.26 2.28 4.91
C VAL A 205 18.55 1.45 4.89
N THR A 206 18.54 0.21 5.38
CA THR A 206 19.73 -0.65 5.42
C THR A 206 19.67 -1.84 4.48
N ASP A 207 18.50 -2.30 4.09
CA ASP A 207 18.37 -3.40 3.13
C ASP A 207 18.72 -2.93 1.71
N THR A 208 19.75 -3.55 1.16
CA THR A 208 20.28 -3.29 -0.18
C THR A 208 20.28 -4.53 -1.06
N THR A 209 19.66 -5.62 -0.61
CA THR A 209 19.78 -6.95 -1.23
C THR A 209 18.45 -7.58 -1.63
N SER A 210 17.36 -7.22 -0.97
CA SER A 210 16.07 -7.85 -1.20
C SER A 210 15.47 -7.45 -2.56
N PRO A 211 14.97 -8.42 -3.34
CA PRO A 211 14.15 -8.14 -4.52
C PRO A 211 12.78 -7.60 -4.09
N GLY A 212 12.15 -6.84 -4.98
CA GLY A 212 10.77 -6.37 -4.79
C GLY A 212 9.95 -6.69 -6.04
N VAL A 213 9.16 -7.75 -5.97
CA VAL A 213 8.35 -8.18 -7.11
C VAL A 213 6.89 -7.82 -6.88
N VAL A 214 6.36 -7.03 -7.78
CA VAL A 214 4.94 -6.63 -7.81
C VAL A 214 4.20 -7.36 -8.92
N VAL A 215 2.90 -7.57 -8.71
CA VAL A 215 2.01 -8.13 -9.73
C VAL A 215 1.33 -6.97 -10.45
N GLU A 216 1.45 -6.96 -11.77
CA GLU A 216 0.82 -5.97 -12.64
C GLU A 216 -0.10 -6.66 -13.64
N ASN A 217 -1.10 -5.94 -14.12
CA ASN A 217 -1.98 -6.39 -15.21
C ASN A 217 -2.52 -7.82 -15.03
N LEU A 218 -3.01 -8.13 -13.81
CA LEU A 218 -3.67 -9.40 -13.56
C LEU A 218 -4.97 -9.49 -14.37
N THR A 219 -5.07 -10.51 -15.21
CA THR A 219 -6.29 -10.83 -15.95
C THR A 219 -6.83 -12.19 -15.53
N THR A 220 -8.14 -12.26 -15.38
CA THR A 220 -8.86 -13.51 -15.11
C THR A 220 -9.78 -13.80 -16.29
N SER A 221 -9.78 -15.02 -16.75
CA SER A 221 -10.69 -15.51 -17.79
C SER A 221 -11.06 -16.98 -17.49
N ASP A 222 -12.18 -17.42 -18.00
CA ASP A 222 -12.42 -18.84 -18.24
C ASP A 222 -11.99 -19.21 -19.67
N TYR A 223 -12.35 -20.30 -20.19
CA TYR A 223 -12.06 -20.65 -21.58
C TYR A 223 -13.28 -20.46 -22.49
N ASN A 224 -14.29 -19.70 -22.02
CA ASN A 224 -15.61 -19.63 -22.62
C ASN A 224 -16.08 -18.18 -22.80
N ASP A 225 -16.94 -17.69 -21.93
CA ASP A 225 -17.65 -16.42 -22.10
C ASP A 225 -17.29 -15.36 -21.05
N ASN A 226 -16.38 -15.69 -20.14
CA ASN A 226 -15.99 -14.87 -18.96
C ASN A 226 -17.17 -14.61 -17.98
N VAL A 227 -18.16 -15.48 -17.98
CA VAL A 227 -19.21 -15.54 -16.96
C VAL A 227 -18.87 -16.67 -16.00
N PHE A 228 -18.31 -16.34 -14.85
CA PHE A 228 -17.74 -17.30 -13.90
C PHE A 228 -18.83 -18.01 -13.10
N ILE A 229 -19.03 -19.30 -13.35
CA ILE A 229 -20.01 -20.15 -12.65
C ILE A 229 -19.34 -21.39 -12.02
N ALA A 230 -20.10 -22.08 -11.16
CA ALA A 230 -19.64 -23.32 -10.55
C ALA A 230 -19.32 -24.38 -11.60
N GLY A 231 -18.12 -24.97 -11.52
CA GLY A 231 -17.56 -25.93 -12.48
C GLY A 231 -16.57 -25.32 -13.46
N ASP A 232 -16.50 -24.00 -13.58
CA ASP A 232 -15.54 -23.34 -14.48
C ASP A 232 -14.11 -23.49 -14.03
N THR A 233 -13.22 -23.52 -15.01
CA THR A 233 -11.79 -23.40 -14.80
C THR A 233 -11.33 -21.99 -15.13
N LEU A 234 -10.99 -21.26 -14.09
CA LEU A 234 -10.42 -19.92 -14.19
C LEU A 234 -8.95 -19.99 -14.60
N ARG A 235 -8.54 -19.00 -15.37
CA ARG A 235 -7.17 -18.77 -15.81
C ARG A 235 -6.72 -17.41 -15.33
N PHE A 236 -5.57 -17.38 -14.63
CA PHE A 236 -4.98 -16.13 -14.11
C PHE A 236 -3.65 -15.88 -14.83
N GLN A 237 -3.58 -14.79 -15.55
CA GLN A 237 -2.39 -14.31 -16.24
C GLN A 237 -1.97 -12.97 -15.67
N ALA A 238 -0.69 -12.81 -15.43
CA ALA A 238 -0.15 -11.59 -14.84
C ALA A 238 1.23 -11.26 -15.38
N LEU A 239 1.60 -9.99 -15.28
CA LEU A 239 2.97 -9.52 -15.34
C LEU A 239 3.52 -9.44 -13.91
N PHE A 240 4.79 -9.79 -13.76
CA PHE A 240 5.54 -9.71 -12.51
C PHE A 240 6.75 -8.80 -12.77
N HIS A 241 6.78 -7.66 -12.13
CA HIS A 241 7.83 -6.66 -12.29
C HIS A 241 8.74 -6.63 -11.07
N ASN A 242 10.03 -6.89 -11.24
CA ASN A 242 11.01 -6.78 -10.17
C ASN A 242 11.54 -5.35 -10.07
N LEU A 243 10.99 -4.57 -9.17
CA LEU A 243 11.33 -3.15 -8.98
C LEU A 243 12.70 -2.94 -8.32
N LEU A 244 13.18 -3.88 -7.50
CA LEU A 244 14.35 -3.67 -6.64
C LEU A 244 15.56 -4.51 -7.07
N ARG A 245 16.13 -5.33 -6.18
CA ARG A 245 17.37 -6.06 -6.46
C ARG A 245 17.11 -7.33 -7.28
N PRO A 246 18.10 -7.81 -8.05
CA PRO A 246 17.94 -9.04 -8.80
C PRO A 246 17.71 -10.24 -7.86
N THR A 247 16.98 -11.23 -8.35
CA THR A 247 16.83 -12.53 -7.70
C THR A 247 17.30 -13.64 -8.63
N THR A 248 17.90 -14.70 -8.08
CA THR A 248 18.37 -15.85 -8.86
C THR A 248 17.33 -16.95 -8.96
N ASN A 249 16.30 -16.93 -8.11
CA ASN A 249 15.33 -18.01 -8.03
C ASN A 249 13.95 -17.48 -7.58
N LEU A 250 13.25 -16.81 -8.49
CA LEU A 250 11.89 -16.37 -8.23
C LEU A 250 10.93 -17.53 -8.37
N THR A 251 10.04 -17.69 -7.39
CA THR A 251 8.89 -18.60 -7.43
C THR A 251 7.63 -17.81 -7.09
N CYS A 252 6.68 -17.84 -8.00
CA CYS A 252 5.35 -17.23 -7.79
C CYS A 252 4.35 -18.35 -7.49
N THR A 253 3.56 -18.21 -6.43
CA THR A 253 2.59 -19.22 -6.02
C THR A 253 1.21 -18.61 -5.88
N LEU A 254 0.21 -19.18 -6.54
CA LEU A 254 -1.19 -18.86 -6.32
C LEU A 254 -1.71 -19.65 -5.12
N THR A 255 -2.37 -18.98 -4.18
CA THR A 255 -2.99 -19.60 -3.01
C THR A 255 -4.42 -19.12 -2.84
N THR A 256 -5.23 -19.87 -2.08
CA THR A 256 -6.58 -19.46 -1.70
C THR A 256 -6.88 -19.94 -0.27
N SER A 257 -7.68 -19.16 0.46
CA SER A 257 -8.30 -19.57 1.71
C SER A 257 -9.75 -20.04 1.51
N SER A 258 -10.31 -19.88 0.31
CA SER A 258 -11.67 -20.30 0.00
C SER A 258 -11.75 -21.80 -0.22
N THR A 259 -12.70 -22.45 0.44
CA THR A 259 -13.07 -23.86 0.22
C THR A 259 -13.84 -24.08 -1.08
N ASN A 260 -14.33 -23.00 -1.68
CA ASN A 260 -15.08 -23.01 -2.93
C ASN A 260 -14.20 -23.00 -4.18
N ILE A 261 -12.89 -22.89 -4.00
CA ILE A 261 -11.92 -22.81 -5.09
C ILE A 261 -10.88 -23.91 -4.91
N THR A 262 -10.61 -24.66 -5.98
CA THR A 262 -9.51 -25.61 -6.04
C THR A 262 -8.42 -25.09 -6.98
N ILE A 263 -7.23 -24.82 -6.44
CA ILE A 263 -6.08 -24.37 -7.23
C ILE A 263 -5.49 -25.56 -7.99
N LEU A 264 -5.27 -25.36 -9.29
CA LEU A 264 -4.52 -26.25 -10.20
C LEU A 264 -3.17 -25.58 -10.50
N PRO A 265 -2.18 -26.27 -11.14
CA PRO A 265 -0.74 -25.90 -11.06
C PRO A 265 -0.51 -24.53 -10.39
N ALA A 266 -0.08 -24.58 -9.13
CA ALA A 266 -0.07 -23.42 -8.24
C ALA A 266 1.20 -22.56 -8.36
N THR A 267 2.21 -23.02 -9.12
CA THR A 267 3.53 -22.38 -9.15
C THR A 267 3.96 -22.01 -10.55
N PHE A 268 4.58 -20.83 -10.65
CA PHE A 268 5.31 -20.35 -11.81
C PHE A 268 6.74 -20.02 -11.37
N ASN A 269 7.73 -20.65 -12.00
CA ASN A 269 9.15 -20.57 -11.64
C ASN A 269 9.96 -19.95 -12.79
N PRO A 270 10.04 -18.64 -12.92
CA PRO A 270 10.82 -18.00 -13.97
C PRO A 270 12.34 -18.07 -13.74
N GLY A 271 12.79 -18.40 -12.52
CA GLY A 271 14.21 -18.45 -12.18
C GLY A 271 14.80 -17.08 -11.87
N ALA A 272 15.88 -16.72 -12.54
CA ALA A 272 16.56 -15.44 -12.33
C ALA A 272 15.78 -14.28 -12.99
N VAL A 273 15.63 -13.17 -12.25
CA VAL A 273 14.96 -11.95 -12.73
C VAL A 273 15.77 -10.75 -12.26
N ASN A 274 16.24 -9.90 -13.19
CA ASN A 274 17.02 -8.73 -12.85
C ASN A 274 16.15 -7.60 -12.29
N SER A 275 16.80 -6.59 -11.72
CA SER A 275 16.14 -5.34 -11.36
C SER A 275 15.58 -4.65 -12.60
N GLY A 276 14.33 -4.24 -12.56
CA GLY A 276 13.61 -3.60 -13.66
C GLY A 276 13.04 -4.55 -14.73
N ASP A 277 13.32 -5.86 -14.62
CA ASP A 277 12.75 -6.83 -15.56
C ASP A 277 11.26 -7.11 -15.25
N THR A 278 10.48 -7.24 -16.31
CA THR A 278 9.10 -7.70 -16.26
C THR A 278 9.00 -9.07 -16.94
N ILE A 279 8.39 -10.02 -16.25
CA ILE A 279 8.16 -11.39 -16.74
C ILE A 279 6.66 -11.70 -16.69
N SER A 280 6.22 -12.70 -17.42
CA SER A 280 4.81 -13.10 -17.46
C SER A 280 4.64 -14.60 -17.30
N ASN A 281 3.50 -15.02 -16.75
CA ASN A 281 3.07 -16.40 -16.75
C ASN A 281 2.12 -16.74 -17.91
N PHE A 282 2.12 -15.98 -18.99
CA PHE A 282 1.14 -16.14 -20.09
C PHE A 282 1.23 -17.52 -20.77
N SER A 283 2.43 -18.09 -20.86
CA SER A 283 2.63 -19.44 -21.41
C SER A 283 2.25 -20.56 -20.43
N LEU A 284 2.26 -20.28 -19.13
CA LEU A 284 1.91 -21.20 -18.05
C LEU A 284 1.06 -20.47 -16.99
N PRO A 285 -0.19 -20.13 -17.32
CA PRO A 285 -1.06 -19.41 -16.40
C PRO A 285 -1.42 -20.24 -15.17
N PHE A 286 -1.61 -19.57 -14.04
CA PHE A 286 -2.25 -20.24 -12.91
C PHE A 286 -3.69 -20.59 -13.27
N ARG A 287 -4.20 -21.65 -12.69
CA ARG A 287 -5.57 -22.12 -12.91
C ARG A 287 -6.24 -22.47 -11.59
N ALA A 288 -7.56 -22.26 -11.55
CA ALA A 288 -8.37 -22.67 -10.43
C ALA A 288 -9.76 -23.12 -10.91
N ILE A 289 -10.37 -24.06 -10.20
CA ILE A 289 -11.73 -24.53 -10.46
C ILE A 289 -12.66 -23.89 -9.42
N ILE A 290 -13.77 -23.34 -9.87
CA ILE A 290 -14.90 -23.00 -9.00
C ILE A 290 -15.62 -24.29 -8.66
N ASN A 291 -15.59 -24.70 -7.41
CA ASN A 291 -16.17 -25.98 -6.98
C ASN A 291 -17.69 -26.01 -7.17
N ALA A 292 -18.21 -27.21 -7.44
CA ALA A 292 -19.67 -27.40 -7.55
C ALA A 292 -20.36 -27.03 -6.23
N GLY A 293 -21.51 -26.32 -6.33
CA GLY A 293 -22.27 -25.86 -5.16
C GLY A 293 -21.78 -24.54 -4.57
N THR A 294 -20.81 -23.87 -5.18
CA THR A 294 -20.45 -22.50 -4.81
C THR A 294 -21.65 -21.58 -5.05
N PRO A 295 -22.11 -20.79 -4.06
CA PRO A 295 -23.13 -19.76 -4.28
C PRO A 295 -22.63 -18.72 -5.27
N LEU A 296 -23.51 -18.28 -6.16
CA LEU A 296 -23.25 -17.19 -7.11
C LEU A 296 -23.52 -15.84 -6.44
#